data_e682e84691d3a4b5791e15f12ed4376c
#
_entry.id   e682e84691d3a4b5791e15f12ed4376c
#
_cell.length_a   1.000
_cell.length_b   1.000
_cell.length_c   1.000
_cell.angle_alpha   90.00
_cell.angle_beta   90.00
_cell.angle_gamma   90.00
#
_symmetry.space_group_name_H-M   'P 1'
#
loop_
_entity.id
_entity.type
_entity.pdbx_description
1 polymer ?
#
loop_
_entity_poly.entity_id
_entity_poly.type
_entity_poly.pdbx_seq_one_letter_code
_entity_poly.pdbx_strand_id
1 'polypeptide(L)'
;KALELHKKKYYKINTYKAVKDEKQALNDIEELLFKSVEYRLNSDVEVASLLSGGIDSSLISALYTKISGKKINTFSVGDDEHKNYCELDFAQITANHIKSF
;
A
#
# COMPACT_ATOMS: atom_id res chain seq x y z
N LYS A 1 -1.23 -26.67 -34.10
CA LYS A 1 -2.51 -26.19 -33.52
C LYS A 1 -2.30 -24.76 -33.12
N ALA A 2 -3.10 -23.83 -33.69
CA ALA A 2 -3.08 -22.42 -33.28
C ALA A 2 -3.62 -22.32 -31.86
N LEU A 3 -2.92 -21.54 -31.00
CA LEU A 3 -3.39 -21.19 -29.68
C LEU A 3 -4.53 -20.19 -29.83
N GLU A 4 -5.73 -20.55 -29.40
CA GLU A 4 -6.89 -19.67 -29.40
C GLU A 4 -6.95 -18.93 -28.08
N LEU A 5 -6.89 -17.60 -28.13
CA LEU A 5 -6.93 -16.72 -26.96
C LEU A 5 -8.37 -16.37 -26.61
N HIS A 6 -8.87 -16.89 -25.48
CA HIS A 6 -10.17 -16.53 -24.94
C HIS A 6 -10.05 -15.44 -23.89
N LYS A 7 -10.69 -14.27 -24.15
CA LYS A 7 -10.77 -13.16 -23.18
C LYS A 7 -12.16 -13.12 -22.55
N LYS A 8 -12.22 -13.21 -21.21
CA LYS A 8 -13.46 -13.03 -20.45
C LYS A 8 -13.27 -11.92 -19.43
N LYS A 9 -14.15 -10.91 -19.48
CA LYS A 9 -14.19 -9.86 -18.45
C LYS A 9 -14.83 -10.44 -17.20
N TYR A 10 -14.08 -10.62 -16.13
CA TYR A 10 -14.54 -11.20 -14.86
C TYR A 10 -14.96 -10.16 -13.82
N TYR A 11 -14.56 -8.89 -14.02
CA TYR A 11 -14.88 -7.80 -13.11
C TYR A 11 -15.14 -6.50 -13.87
N LYS A 12 -16.06 -5.70 -13.38
CA LYS A 12 -16.35 -4.34 -13.87
C LYS A 12 -16.43 -3.42 -12.66
N ILE A 13 -15.65 -2.34 -12.69
CA ILE A 13 -15.76 -1.29 -11.69
C ILE A 13 -17.12 -0.60 -11.90
N ASN A 14 -17.96 -0.64 -10.88
CA ASN A 14 -19.21 0.10 -10.88
C ASN A 14 -18.91 1.54 -10.46
N THR A 15 -19.10 2.46 -11.40
CA THR A 15 -19.03 3.88 -11.15
C THR A 15 -20.44 4.43 -10.98
N TYR A 16 -20.75 4.86 -9.77
CA TYR A 16 -21.97 5.62 -9.50
C TYR A 16 -21.59 6.90 -8.76
N LYS A 17 -22.30 7.96 -9.01
CA LYS A 17 -22.15 9.21 -8.28
C LYS A 17 -22.77 9.03 -6.90
N ALA A 18 -21.98 8.62 -5.91
CA ALA A 18 -22.37 8.73 -4.53
C ALA A 18 -21.98 10.14 -4.06
N VAL A 19 -22.96 10.97 -3.76
CA VAL A 19 -22.71 12.23 -3.05
C VAL A 19 -22.65 11.88 -1.56
N LYS A 20 -21.44 11.86 -1.00
CA LYS A 20 -21.22 11.72 0.44
C LYS A 20 -20.63 13.03 0.95
N ASP A 21 -20.92 13.37 2.19
CA ASP A 21 -20.15 14.44 2.83
C ASP A 21 -18.70 13.98 3.05
N GLU A 22 -17.80 14.93 3.21
CA GLU A 22 -16.37 14.66 3.33
C GLU A 22 -16.05 13.74 4.51
N LYS A 23 -16.68 13.97 5.65
CA LYS A 23 -16.47 13.19 6.87
C LYS A 23 -16.87 11.72 6.68
N GLN A 24 -18.00 11.48 6.03
CA GLN A 24 -18.44 10.12 5.70
C GLN A 24 -17.49 9.45 4.71
N ALA A 25 -17.01 10.19 3.70
CA ALA A 25 -16.05 9.66 2.73
C ALA A 25 -14.71 9.28 3.39
N LEU A 26 -14.21 10.10 4.30
CA LEU A 26 -12.98 9.80 5.04
C LEU A 26 -13.12 8.56 5.92
N ASN A 27 -14.22 8.42 6.64
CA ASN A 27 -14.48 7.23 7.46
C ASN A 27 -14.55 5.96 6.61
N ASP A 28 -15.24 6.02 5.46
CA ASP A 28 -15.35 4.88 4.56
C ASP A 28 -13.98 4.48 3.97
N ILE A 29 -13.16 5.48 3.62
CA ILE A 29 -11.79 5.24 3.12
C ILE A 29 -10.94 4.58 4.21
N GLU A 30 -10.98 5.10 5.43
CA GLU A 30 -10.23 4.52 6.54
C GLU A 30 -10.63 3.05 6.76
N GLU A 31 -11.91 2.75 6.84
CA GLU A 31 -12.42 1.38 7.03
C GLU A 31 -11.97 0.45 5.90
N LEU A 32 -12.06 0.90 4.65
CA LEU A 32 -11.66 0.12 3.47
C LEU A 32 -10.15 -0.14 3.44
N LEU A 33 -9.34 0.84 3.82
CA LEU A 33 -7.89 0.69 3.91
C LEU A 33 -7.50 -0.32 4.99
N PHE A 34 -8.10 -0.22 6.18
CA PHE A 34 -7.88 -1.18 7.27
C PHE A 34 -8.19 -2.60 6.81
N LYS A 35 -9.38 -2.84 6.27
CA LYS A 35 -9.79 -4.15 5.75
C LYS A 35 -8.86 -4.65 4.64
N SER A 36 -8.45 -3.76 3.73
CA SER A 36 -7.55 -4.12 2.64
C SER A 36 -6.19 -4.60 3.13
N VAL A 37 -5.63 -3.96 4.15
CA VAL A 37 -4.36 -4.37 4.76
C VAL A 37 -4.56 -5.65 5.58
N GLU A 38 -5.62 -5.75 6.39
CA GLU A 38 -5.93 -6.92 7.21
C GLU A 38 -6.00 -8.20 6.38
N TYR A 39 -6.66 -8.18 5.23
CA TYR A 39 -6.72 -9.34 4.33
C TYR A 39 -5.34 -9.80 3.84
N ARG A 40 -4.35 -8.92 3.82
CA ARG A 40 -2.99 -9.22 3.37
C ARG A 40 -2.05 -9.66 4.48
N LEU A 41 -2.53 -9.67 5.73
CA LEU A 41 -1.79 -10.23 6.86
C LEU A 41 -1.74 -11.76 6.85
N ASN A 42 -2.72 -12.40 6.17
CA ASN A 42 -2.73 -13.85 5.99
C ASN A 42 -1.66 -14.26 4.98
N SER A 43 -0.51 -14.64 5.49
CA SER A 43 0.64 -15.07 4.70
C SER A 43 1.38 -16.19 5.42
N ASP A 44 1.80 -17.20 4.67
CA ASP A 44 2.63 -18.31 5.17
C ASP A 44 4.10 -17.93 5.30
N VAL A 45 4.46 -16.73 4.81
CA VAL A 45 5.81 -16.18 4.85
C VAL A 45 5.78 -14.78 5.45
N GLU A 46 6.95 -14.29 5.82
CA GLU A 46 7.09 -12.94 6.37
C GLU A 46 6.70 -11.89 5.32
N VAL A 47 5.86 -10.94 5.72
CA VAL A 47 5.41 -9.84 4.86
C VAL A 47 6.41 -8.70 4.95
N ALA A 48 6.78 -8.17 3.79
CA ALA A 48 7.62 -6.99 3.67
C ALA A 48 6.92 -5.91 2.83
N SER A 49 7.37 -4.68 2.91
CA SER A 49 6.84 -3.55 2.15
C SER A 49 7.91 -2.87 1.32
N LEU A 50 7.57 -2.52 0.09
CA LEU A 50 8.35 -1.58 -0.70
C LEU A 50 7.97 -0.16 -0.27
N LEU A 51 8.93 0.57 0.28
CA LEU A 51 8.73 1.91 0.82
C LEU A 51 9.38 2.94 -0.10
N SER A 52 8.58 3.66 -0.86
CA SER A 52 9.06 4.69 -1.79
C SER A 52 9.26 6.06 -1.15
N GLY A 53 8.72 6.27 0.05
CA GLY A 53 8.65 7.60 0.67
C GLY A 53 7.39 8.40 0.29
N GLY A 54 6.61 7.94 -0.69
CA GLY A 54 5.31 8.50 -1.02
C GLY A 54 4.25 8.22 0.04
N ILE A 55 3.17 9.01 0.02
CA ILE A 55 2.06 8.92 1.00
C ILE A 55 1.45 7.52 1.03
N ASP A 56 1.20 6.93 -0.13
CA ASP A 56 0.49 5.65 -0.23
C ASP A 56 1.29 4.50 0.40
N SER A 57 2.57 4.35 0.02
CA SER A 57 3.43 3.31 0.57
C SER A 57 3.68 3.48 2.07
N SER A 58 3.81 4.73 2.52
CA SER A 58 3.99 5.08 3.92
C SER A 58 2.75 4.73 4.74
N LEU A 59 1.56 5.08 4.23
CA LEU A 59 0.28 4.78 4.88
C LEU A 59 0.04 3.27 5.01
N ILE A 60 0.26 2.51 3.94
CA ILE A 60 0.08 1.04 3.95
C ILE A 60 1.05 0.39 4.94
N SER A 61 2.31 0.80 4.97
CA SER A 61 3.31 0.27 5.92
C SER A 61 2.96 0.59 7.37
N ALA A 62 2.47 1.81 7.63
CA ALA A 62 2.01 2.22 8.96
C ALA A 62 0.77 1.43 9.41
N LEU A 63 -0.20 1.23 8.52
CA LEU A 63 -1.39 0.43 8.78
C LEU A 63 -1.03 -1.03 9.08
N TYR A 64 -0.11 -1.62 8.31
CA TYR A 64 0.38 -2.97 8.59
C TYR A 64 0.92 -3.08 10.03
N THR A 65 1.80 -2.17 10.41
CA THR A 65 2.41 -2.17 11.75
C THR A 65 1.35 -1.99 12.84
N LYS A 66 0.38 -1.10 12.61
CA LYS A 66 -0.73 -0.82 13.54
C LYS A 66 -1.65 -2.04 13.72
N ILE A 67 -2.00 -2.71 12.63
CA ILE A 67 -2.96 -3.84 12.64
C ILE A 67 -2.31 -5.11 13.15
N SER A 68 -1.10 -5.42 12.67
CA SER A 68 -0.39 -6.64 13.03
C SER A 68 0.24 -6.61 14.43
N GLY A 69 0.50 -5.41 14.95
CA GLY A 69 1.31 -5.21 16.16
C GLY A 69 2.78 -5.62 16.01
N LYS A 70 3.22 -5.90 14.80
CA LYS A 70 4.58 -6.37 14.47
C LYS A 70 5.32 -5.31 13.67
N LYS A 71 6.64 -5.31 13.77
CA LYS A 71 7.48 -4.55 12.86
C LYS A 71 7.43 -5.17 11.47
N ILE A 72 7.57 -4.35 10.45
CA ILE A 72 7.63 -4.78 9.06
C ILE A 72 9.03 -4.56 8.50
N ASN A 73 9.52 -5.50 7.69
CA ASN A 73 10.71 -5.27 6.88
C ASN A 73 10.36 -4.32 5.73
N THR A 74 11.14 -3.25 5.56
CA THR A 74 10.91 -2.29 4.48
C THR A 74 12.12 -2.24 3.55
N PHE A 75 11.84 -2.18 2.25
CA PHE A 75 12.85 -2.06 1.20
C PHE A 75 12.59 -0.80 0.40
N SER A 76 13.64 -0.04 0.15
CA SER A 76 13.60 1.16 -0.70
C SER A 76 14.66 1.04 -1.78
N VAL A 77 14.36 1.55 -2.96
CA VAL A 77 15.30 1.63 -4.07
C VAL A 77 15.62 3.10 -4.31
N GLY A 78 16.88 3.42 -4.37
CA GLY A 78 17.38 4.76 -4.68
C GLY A 78 18.32 4.74 -5.86
N ASP A 79 18.52 5.89 -6.45
CA ASP A 79 19.47 6.12 -7.55
C ASP A 79 20.50 7.18 -7.10
N ASP A 80 21.75 6.77 -7.03
CA ASP A 80 22.84 7.65 -6.63
C ASP A 80 23.19 8.71 -7.69
N GLU A 81 22.88 8.44 -8.97
CA GLU A 81 23.17 9.36 -10.07
C GLU A 81 22.13 10.49 -10.17
N HIS A 82 20.90 10.25 -9.72
CA HIS A 82 19.78 11.19 -9.81
C HIS A 82 19.24 11.59 -8.44
N LYS A 83 20.08 12.08 -7.55
CA LYS A 83 19.73 12.44 -6.16
C LYS A 83 18.55 13.39 -6.04
N ASN A 84 18.32 14.27 -7.02
CA ASN A 84 17.19 15.22 -7.01
C ASN A 84 15.81 14.54 -7.16
N TYR A 85 15.77 13.28 -7.60
CA TYR A 85 14.56 12.48 -7.75
C TYR A 85 14.50 11.31 -6.75
N CYS A 86 15.48 11.26 -5.84
CA CYS A 86 15.58 10.17 -4.87
C CYS A 86 14.73 10.48 -3.64
N GLU A 87 13.71 9.67 -3.39
CA GLU A 87 12.79 9.82 -2.26
C GLU A 87 13.25 9.03 -1.01
N LEU A 88 14.51 8.55 -0.99
CA LEU A 88 15.04 7.75 0.12
C LEU A 88 14.95 8.46 1.48
N ASP A 89 15.14 9.78 1.52
CA ASP A 89 15.04 10.56 2.76
C ASP A 89 13.63 10.47 3.36
N PHE A 90 12.60 10.56 2.52
CA PHE A 90 11.20 10.41 2.96
C PHE A 90 10.89 8.98 3.37
N ALA A 91 11.43 7.99 2.64
CA ALA A 91 11.32 6.59 3.03
C ALA A 91 11.96 6.33 4.39
N GLN A 92 13.15 6.90 4.65
CA GLN A 92 13.85 6.79 5.93
C GLN A 92 13.07 7.42 7.07
N ILE A 93 12.45 8.60 6.86
CA ILE A 93 11.58 9.25 7.86
C ILE A 93 10.43 8.32 8.25
N THR A 94 9.76 7.75 7.25
CA THR A 94 8.66 6.80 7.49
C THR A 94 9.15 5.55 8.20
N ALA A 95 10.23 4.94 7.75
CA ALA A 95 10.81 3.74 8.35
C ALA A 95 11.14 3.95 9.85
N ASN A 96 11.73 5.09 10.17
CA ASN A 96 12.03 5.47 11.56
C ASN A 96 10.76 5.65 12.39
N HIS A 97 9.72 6.28 11.82
CA HIS A 97 8.45 6.52 12.52
C HIS A 97 7.73 5.20 12.86
N ILE A 98 7.65 4.26 11.92
CA ILE A 98 7.00 2.96 12.13
C ILE A 98 7.93 1.94 12.79
N LYS A 99 9.17 2.31 13.07
CA LYS A 99 10.21 1.45 13.66
C LYS A 99 10.41 0.16 12.86
N SER A 100 10.39 0.25 11.52
CA SER A 100 10.68 -0.88 10.63
C SER A 100 12.13 -1.33 10.72
N PHE A 101 12.40 -2.50 10.17
CA PHE A 101 13.75 -3.00 9.93
C PHE A 101 14.22 -2.61 8.55
#